data_c94ec41a2dd0166e56f67c816b1a31ff
#
_entry.id   c94ec41a2dd0166e56f67c816b1a31ff
#
_cell.length_a   1.000
_cell.length_b   1.000
_cell.length_c   1.000
_cell.angle_alpha   90.00
_cell.angle_beta   90.00
_cell.angle_gamma   90.00
#
_symmetry.space_group_name_H-M   'P 1'
#
loop_
_entity.id
_entity.type
_entity.pdbx_description
1 polymer ?
#
loop_
_entity_poly.entity_id
_entity_poly.type
_entity_poly.pdbx_seq_one_letter_code
_entity_poly.pdbx_strand_id
1 'polypeptide(L)'
;AFPGTMLAIGVLVFAGFVDNFYSIGLNTVIGYSSYGFLSGTILMLVLAYTVRFQAVGYGSLRSGITQIPQNLVDASYIMGKPFNETMRKIVLPLLKTSFIAGGLLAFVDIMKELPMTLLLRPFNFETLATYSYQFAHDELIEQASLPALLIILAGLVPVIFMNKFLREI
;
A
#
# COMPACT_ATOMS: atom_id res chain seq x y z
N ALA A 1 1.87 12.67 8.37
CA ALA A 1 0.99 11.79 7.55
C ALA A 1 -0.35 12.50 7.35
N PHE A 2 -0.82 12.57 6.11
CA PHE A 2 -2.16 13.13 5.83
C PHE A 2 -3.25 12.21 6.39
N PRO A 3 -4.35 12.78 6.95
CA PRO A 3 -5.51 11.99 7.32
C PRO A 3 -6.06 11.20 6.12
N GLY A 4 -6.45 9.94 6.34
CA GLY A 4 -6.93 9.07 5.25
C GLY A 4 -8.14 9.63 4.52
N THR A 5 -9.05 10.28 5.23
CA THR A 5 -10.23 10.94 4.68
C THR A 5 -9.88 12.10 3.72
N MET A 6 -8.91 12.94 4.07
CA MET A 6 -8.46 14.03 3.20
C MET A 6 -7.83 13.51 1.91
N LEU A 7 -7.01 12.46 2.02
CA LEU A 7 -6.41 11.82 0.85
C LEU A 7 -7.48 11.17 -0.02
N ALA A 8 -8.48 10.52 0.60
CA ALA A 8 -9.59 9.94 -0.13
C ALA A 8 -10.38 10.98 -0.93
N ILE A 9 -10.68 12.14 -0.33
CA ILE A 9 -11.36 13.24 -1.02
C ILE A 9 -10.49 13.74 -2.20
N GLY A 10 -9.19 13.91 -1.99
CA GLY A 10 -8.26 14.30 -3.06
C GLY A 10 -8.25 13.31 -4.23
N VAL A 11 -8.24 12.01 -3.92
CA VAL A 11 -8.30 10.94 -4.94
C VAL A 11 -9.64 10.94 -5.67
N LEU A 12 -10.77 11.14 -4.97
CA LEU A 12 -12.09 11.25 -5.60
C LEU A 12 -12.17 12.43 -6.59
N VAL A 13 -11.68 13.60 -6.17
CA VAL A 13 -11.63 14.78 -7.05
C VAL A 13 -10.75 14.52 -8.28
N PHE A 14 -9.58 13.93 -8.06
CA PHE A 14 -8.67 13.56 -9.16
C PHE A 14 -9.29 12.53 -10.10
N ALA A 15 -9.92 11.48 -9.57
CA ALA A 15 -10.62 10.47 -10.37
C ALA A 15 -11.75 11.07 -11.19
N GLY A 16 -12.56 11.95 -10.59
CA GLY A 16 -13.63 12.66 -11.31
C GLY A 16 -13.09 13.56 -12.42
N PHE A 17 -11.93 14.21 -12.20
CA PHE A 17 -11.28 15.01 -13.25
C PHE A 17 -10.80 14.13 -14.41
N VAL A 18 -10.16 12.99 -14.12
CA VAL A 18 -9.69 12.02 -15.13
C VAL A 18 -10.87 11.46 -15.91
N ASP A 19 -11.95 11.06 -15.23
CA ASP A 19 -13.15 10.51 -15.86
C ASP A 19 -13.84 11.52 -16.76
N ASN A 20 -13.91 12.79 -16.35
CA ASN A 20 -14.47 13.87 -17.16
C ASN A 20 -13.63 14.13 -18.42
N PHE A 21 -12.31 14.17 -18.27
CA PHE A 21 -11.40 14.34 -19.40
C PHE A 21 -11.53 13.19 -20.41
N TYR A 22 -11.61 11.95 -19.90
CA TYR A 22 -11.79 10.74 -20.71
C TYR A 22 -13.15 10.73 -21.42
N SER A 23 -14.23 11.11 -20.74
CA SER A 23 -15.58 11.16 -21.31
C SER A 23 -15.70 12.21 -22.43
N ILE A 24 -15.08 13.37 -22.29
CA ILE A 24 -15.04 14.41 -23.33
C ILE A 24 -14.30 13.88 -24.58
N GLY A 25 -13.15 13.23 -24.39
CA GLY A 25 -12.37 12.64 -25.48
C GLY A 25 -13.14 11.56 -26.25
N LEU A 26 -13.78 10.63 -25.54
CA LEU A 26 -14.58 9.56 -26.13
C LEU A 26 -15.87 10.06 -26.80
N ASN A 27 -16.55 11.01 -26.19
CA ASN A 27 -17.78 11.58 -26.75
C ASN A 27 -17.50 12.30 -28.08
N THR A 28 -16.33 12.93 -28.19
CA THR A 28 -15.91 13.63 -29.42
C THR A 28 -15.55 12.65 -30.55
N VAL A 29 -15.06 11.44 -30.22
CA VAL A 29 -14.55 10.47 -31.22
C VAL A 29 -15.56 9.37 -31.55
N ILE A 30 -16.35 8.88 -30.59
CA ILE A 30 -17.20 7.68 -30.76
C ILE A 30 -18.70 7.96 -30.45
N GLY A 31 -19.02 9.11 -29.86
CA GLY A 31 -20.41 9.45 -29.50
C GLY A 31 -20.96 8.65 -28.32
N TYR A 32 -20.09 8.03 -27.51
CA TYR A 32 -20.44 7.18 -26.37
C TYR A 32 -20.16 7.92 -25.06
N SER A 33 -21.18 8.14 -24.23
CA SER A 33 -21.00 8.61 -22.86
C SER A 33 -20.60 7.42 -21.98
N SER A 34 -19.32 7.30 -21.68
CA SER A 34 -18.79 6.29 -20.77
C SER A 34 -18.98 6.74 -19.33
N TYR A 35 -19.57 5.87 -18.50
CA TYR A 35 -19.55 6.03 -17.05
C TYR A 35 -18.11 5.80 -16.56
N GLY A 36 -17.66 6.65 -15.61
CA GLY A 36 -16.34 6.71 -14.99
C GLY A 36 -15.39 5.54 -15.22
N PHE A 37 -14.23 5.85 -15.79
CA PHE A 37 -13.17 4.86 -16.01
C PHE A 37 -12.42 4.53 -14.72
N LEU A 38 -12.28 5.51 -13.83
CA LEU A 38 -11.49 5.40 -12.60
C LEU A 38 -12.39 5.42 -11.36
N SER A 39 -13.40 6.29 -11.33
CA SER A 39 -14.28 6.45 -10.17
C SER A 39 -15.09 5.18 -9.90
N GLY A 40 -15.14 4.76 -8.63
CA GLY A 40 -15.87 3.58 -8.20
C GLY A 40 -15.26 2.24 -8.63
N THR A 41 -13.99 2.21 -8.99
CA THR A 41 -13.26 0.99 -9.36
C THR A 41 -12.28 0.55 -8.28
N ILE A 42 -11.92 -0.74 -8.27
CA ILE A 42 -10.84 -1.27 -7.42
C ILE A 42 -9.52 -0.56 -7.72
N LEU A 43 -9.29 -0.18 -8.99
CA LEU A 43 -8.09 0.53 -9.41
C LEU A 43 -7.90 1.85 -8.65
N MET A 44 -8.98 2.64 -8.48
CA MET A 44 -8.95 3.87 -7.69
C MET A 44 -8.53 3.60 -6.24
N LEU A 45 -9.08 2.56 -5.63
CA LEU A 45 -8.74 2.16 -4.26
C LEU A 45 -7.28 1.74 -4.14
N VAL A 46 -6.77 0.93 -5.08
CA VAL A 46 -5.37 0.49 -5.12
C VAL A 46 -4.41 1.67 -5.31
N LEU A 47 -4.75 2.61 -6.19
CA LEU A 47 -3.96 3.85 -6.37
C LEU A 47 -3.91 4.67 -5.08
N ALA A 48 -5.04 4.84 -4.41
CA ALA A 48 -5.12 5.55 -3.14
C ALA A 48 -4.25 4.88 -2.05
N TYR A 49 -4.30 3.57 -1.93
CA TYR A 49 -3.44 2.81 -1.01
C TYR A 49 -1.96 2.96 -1.36
N THR A 50 -1.61 2.88 -2.65
CA THR A 50 -0.23 3.06 -3.10
C THR A 50 0.31 4.42 -2.70
N VAL A 51 -0.45 5.49 -2.97
CA VAL A 51 -0.06 6.86 -2.59
C VAL A 51 0.08 7.02 -1.07
N ARG A 52 -0.85 6.44 -0.28
CA ARG A 52 -0.85 6.57 1.16
C ARG A 52 0.30 5.80 1.82
N PHE A 53 0.47 4.53 1.44
CA PHE A 53 1.39 3.62 2.13
C PHE A 53 2.81 3.58 1.54
N GLN A 54 3.06 4.27 0.40
CA GLN A 54 4.43 4.43 -0.12
C GLN A 54 5.40 5.04 0.90
N ALA A 55 4.91 5.90 1.80
CA ALA A 55 5.74 6.50 2.84
C ALA A 55 6.30 5.47 3.83
N VAL A 56 5.53 4.42 4.14
CA VAL A 56 5.94 3.32 5.02
C VAL A 56 7.04 2.50 4.34
N GLY A 57 6.84 2.13 3.06
CA GLY A 57 7.84 1.43 2.26
C GLY A 57 9.12 2.24 2.09
N TYR A 58 9.00 3.52 1.75
CA TYR A 58 10.14 4.42 1.63
C TYR A 58 10.92 4.56 2.94
N GLY A 59 10.22 4.72 4.06
CA GLY A 59 10.85 4.83 5.38
C GLY A 59 11.67 3.59 5.74
N SER A 60 11.13 2.40 5.49
CA SER A 60 11.84 1.12 5.72
C SER A 60 13.07 0.97 4.83
N LEU A 61 12.95 1.29 3.54
CA LEU A 61 14.08 1.24 2.60
C LEU A 61 15.17 2.25 2.97
N ARG A 62 14.79 3.48 3.31
CA ARG A 62 15.73 4.51 3.74
C ARG A 62 16.50 4.07 4.99
N SER A 63 15.81 3.51 5.98
CA SER A 63 16.44 2.95 7.17
C SER A 63 17.40 1.82 6.83
N GLY A 64 17.03 0.94 5.90
CA GLY A 64 17.91 -0.13 5.43
C GLY A 64 19.16 0.39 4.73
N ILE A 65 19.03 1.39 3.86
CA ILE A 65 20.17 2.00 3.16
C ILE A 65 21.16 2.61 4.14
N THR A 66 20.67 3.32 5.17
CA THR A 66 21.55 3.95 6.17
C THR A 66 22.31 2.94 7.05
N GLN A 67 21.86 1.69 7.10
CA GLN A 67 22.54 0.62 7.83
C GLN A 67 23.64 -0.08 7.02
N ILE A 68 23.70 0.15 5.70
CA ILE A 68 24.75 -0.42 4.85
C ILE A 68 26.05 0.35 5.08
N PRO A 69 27.13 -0.31 5.55
CA PRO A 69 28.41 0.36 5.72
C PRO A 69 28.97 0.86 4.39
N GLN A 70 29.35 2.13 4.33
CA GLN A 70 29.87 2.76 3.12
C GLN A 70 31.13 2.05 2.60
N ASN A 71 31.98 1.52 3.50
CA ASN A 71 33.18 0.79 3.16
C ASN A 71 32.92 -0.45 2.28
N LEU A 72 31.77 -1.10 2.38
CA LEU A 72 31.42 -2.22 1.49
C LEU A 72 31.19 -1.75 0.05
N VAL A 73 30.57 -0.60 -0.11
CA VAL A 73 30.32 0.02 -1.43
C VAL A 73 31.65 0.49 -2.03
N ASP A 74 32.49 1.15 -1.22
CA ASP A 74 33.80 1.65 -1.64
C ASP A 74 34.75 0.51 -2.03
N ALA A 75 34.76 -0.59 -1.26
CA ALA A 75 35.54 -1.79 -1.59
C ALA A 75 35.14 -2.39 -2.94
N SER A 76 33.85 -2.39 -3.25
CA SER A 76 33.35 -2.84 -4.56
C SER A 76 33.89 -1.99 -5.72
N TYR A 77 33.93 -0.68 -5.54
CA TYR A 77 34.51 0.23 -6.55
C TYR A 77 36.03 0.06 -6.70
N ILE A 78 36.76 -0.15 -5.61
CA ILE A 78 38.20 -0.43 -5.67
C ILE A 78 38.47 -1.74 -6.42
N MET A 79 37.58 -2.73 -6.32
CA MET A 79 37.66 -3.97 -7.11
C MET A 79 37.23 -3.79 -8.59
N GLY A 80 37.00 -2.55 -9.05
CA GLY A 80 36.68 -2.23 -10.44
C GLY A 80 35.20 -2.54 -10.84
N LYS A 81 34.30 -2.76 -9.88
CA LYS A 81 32.90 -3.05 -10.21
C LYS A 81 32.13 -1.76 -10.51
N PRO A 82 31.35 -1.74 -11.61
CA PRO A 82 30.52 -0.59 -11.93
C PRO A 82 29.32 -0.46 -10.97
N PHE A 83 28.73 0.73 -10.90
CA PHE A 83 27.58 1.05 -10.04
C PHE A 83 26.44 0.00 -10.11
N ASN A 84 26.07 -0.41 -11.33
CA ASN A 84 24.97 -1.37 -11.52
C ASN A 84 25.27 -2.75 -10.91
N GLU A 85 26.52 -3.19 -10.98
CA GLU A 85 26.94 -4.47 -10.41
C GLU A 85 26.99 -4.40 -8.89
N THR A 86 27.54 -3.33 -8.33
CA THR A 86 27.55 -3.04 -6.89
C THR A 86 26.13 -3.00 -6.34
N MET A 87 25.23 -2.29 -7.02
CA MET A 87 23.82 -2.19 -6.62
C MET A 87 23.15 -3.56 -6.59
N ARG A 88 23.28 -4.36 -7.66
CA ARG A 88 22.60 -5.65 -7.78
C ARG A 88 23.18 -6.76 -6.89
N LYS A 89 24.52 -6.77 -6.70
CA LYS A 89 25.21 -7.86 -5.99
C LYS A 89 25.43 -7.58 -4.51
N ILE A 90 25.45 -6.32 -4.10
CA ILE A 90 25.75 -5.93 -2.72
C ILE A 90 24.55 -5.22 -2.09
N VAL A 91 24.16 -4.07 -2.64
CA VAL A 91 23.16 -3.21 -2.00
C VAL A 91 21.77 -3.85 -1.98
N LEU A 92 21.25 -4.32 -3.12
CA LEU A 92 19.92 -4.92 -3.20
C LEU A 92 19.75 -6.17 -2.34
N PRO A 93 20.70 -7.13 -2.28
CA PRO A 93 20.59 -8.26 -1.37
C PRO A 93 20.57 -7.87 0.10
N LEU A 94 21.35 -6.87 0.51
CA LEU A 94 21.34 -6.35 1.89
C LEU A 94 20.03 -5.62 2.22
N LEU A 95 19.43 -4.95 1.24
CA LEU A 95 18.14 -4.27 1.41
C LEU A 95 16.94 -5.20 1.42
N LYS A 96 17.10 -6.48 1.05
CA LYS A 96 15.99 -7.44 0.97
C LYS A 96 15.19 -7.51 2.27
N THR A 97 15.85 -7.52 3.42
CA THR A 97 15.22 -7.55 4.73
C THR A 97 14.37 -6.30 4.98
N SER A 98 14.91 -5.11 4.67
CA SER A 98 14.19 -3.84 4.82
C SER A 98 13.01 -3.73 3.87
N PHE A 99 13.15 -4.27 2.65
CA PHE A 99 12.06 -4.32 1.67
C PHE A 99 10.91 -5.23 2.16
N ILE A 100 11.23 -6.41 2.66
CA ILE A 100 10.24 -7.34 3.23
C ILE A 100 9.57 -6.70 4.45
N ALA A 101 10.34 -6.12 5.37
CA ALA A 101 9.81 -5.46 6.55
C ALA A 101 8.86 -4.32 6.20
N GLY A 102 9.24 -3.45 5.25
CA GLY A 102 8.39 -2.36 4.76
C GLY A 102 7.10 -2.84 4.09
N GLY A 103 7.20 -3.91 3.30
CA GLY A 103 6.03 -4.54 2.65
C GLY A 103 5.07 -5.15 3.68
N LEU A 104 5.58 -5.85 4.69
CA LEU A 104 4.77 -6.41 5.76
C LEU A 104 4.08 -5.34 6.61
N LEU A 105 4.79 -4.26 6.94
CA LEU A 105 4.21 -3.13 7.66
C LEU A 105 3.10 -2.46 6.84
N ALA A 106 3.35 -2.20 5.56
CA ALA A 106 2.34 -1.63 4.66
C ALA A 106 1.12 -2.57 4.53
N PHE A 107 1.34 -3.89 4.43
CA PHE A 107 0.27 -4.88 4.39
C PHE A 107 -0.63 -4.81 5.64
N VAL A 108 -0.03 -4.81 6.84
CA VAL A 108 -0.79 -4.72 8.10
C VAL A 108 -1.56 -3.41 8.19
N ASP A 109 -0.97 -2.29 7.74
CA ASP A 109 -1.64 -1.00 7.75
C ASP A 109 -2.80 -0.92 6.75
N ILE A 110 -2.66 -1.53 5.58
CA ILE A 110 -3.73 -1.63 4.57
C ILE A 110 -4.89 -2.49 5.09
N MET A 111 -4.61 -3.62 5.75
CA MET A 111 -5.63 -4.54 6.28
C MET A 111 -6.59 -3.88 7.27
N LYS A 112 -6.11 -2.92 8.05
CA LYS A 112 -6.91 -2.18 9.04
C LYS A 112 -7.42 -0.82 8.54
N GLU A 113 -7.14 -0.48 7.26
CA GLU A 113 -7.55 0.83 6.73
C GLU A 113 -9.05 0.87 6.49
N LEU A 114 -9.73 1.73 7.24
CA LEU A 114 -11.17 1.88 7.20
C LEU A 114 -11.64 3.19 6.55
N PRO A 115 -11.20 4.40 7.00
CA PRO A 115 -11.79 5.67 6.55
C PRO A 115 -11.66 5.91 5.04
N MET A 116 -10.50 5.61 4.47
CA MET A 116 -10.27 5.80 3.04
C MET A 116 -11.02 4.75 2.22
N THR A 117 -11.05 3.50 2.71
CA THR A 117 -11.75 2.41 2.05
C THR A 117 -13.25 2.66 1.97
N LEU A 118 -13.86 3.14 3.06
CA LEU A 118 -15.31 3.46 3.07
C LEU A 118 -15.69 4.51 2.03
N LEU A 119 -14.80 5.48 1.75
CA LEU A 119 -15.06 6.56 0.78
C LEU A 119 -14.78 6.13 -0.66
N LEU A 120 -13.83 5.23 -0.89
CA LEU A 120 -13.32 4.92 -2.23
C LEU A 120 -13.73 3.54 -2.75
N ARG A 121 -14.27 2.67 -1.90
CA ARG A 121 -14.63 1.30 -2.30
C ARG A 121 -15.66 1.28 -3.43
N PRO A 122 -15.53 0.37 -4.39
CA PRO A 122 -16.56 0.11 -5.39
C PRO A 122 -17.85 -0.41 -4.75
N PHE A 123 -18.94 -0.30 -5.51
CA PHE A 123 -20.22 -0.92 -5.12
C PHE A 123 -20.04 -2.43 -4.97
N ASN A 124 -20.64 -3.01 -3.93
CA ASN A 124 -20.56 -4.44 -3.58
C ASN A 124 -19.15 -4.97 -3.31
N PHE A 125 -18.19 -4.08 -2.99
CA PHE A 125 -16.84 -4.47 -2.57
C PHE A 125 -16.65 -4.17 -1.09
N GLU A 126 -16.33 -5.21 -0.33
CA GLU A 126 -16.05 -5.11 1.09
C GLU A 126 -14.63 -5.59 1.41
N THR A 127 -13.97 -4.90 2.31
CA THR A 127 -12.75 -5.38 2.97
C THR A 127 -13.12 -5.93 4.35
N LEU A 128 -12.21 -6.68 4.97
CA LEU A 128 -12.44 -7.16 6.35
C LEU A 128 -12.68 -6.00 7.32
N ALA A 129 -12.00 -4.86 7.12
CA ALA A 129 -12.18 -3.68 7.96
C ALA A 129 -13.57 -3.04 7.78
N THR A 130 -14.02 -2.87 6.53
CA THR A 130 -15.35 -2.30 6.26
C THR A 130 -16.47 -3.25 6.69
N TYR A 131 -16.28 -4.56 6.51
CA TYR A 131 -17.22 -5.58 6.90
C TYR A 131 -17.37 -5.63 8.43
N SER A 132 -16.27 -5.63 9.18
CA SER A 132 -16.28 -5.55 10.65
C SER A 132 -16.96 -4.28 11.16
N TYR A 133 -16.65 -3.14 10.52
CA TYR A 133 -17.26 -1.85 10.86
C TYR A 133 -18.78 -1.86 10.63
N GLN A 134 -19.25 -2.39 9.52
CA GLN A 134 -20.66 -2.42 9.18
C GLN A 134 -21.46 -3.23 10.21
N PHE A 135 -21.00 -4.43 10.57
CA PHE A 135 -21.65 -5.21 11.61
C PHE A 135 -21.60 -4.54 12.98
N ALA A 136 -20.48 -3.92 13.33
CA ALA A 136 -20.37 -3.18 14.59
C ALA A 136 -21.31 -1.96 14.64
N HIS A 137 -21.47 -1.27 13.52
CA HIS A 137 -22.40 -0.14 13.38
C HIS A 137 -23.86 -0.58 13.49
N ASP A 138 -24.20 -1.77 13.00
CA ASP A 138 -25.53 -2.35 13.08
C ASP A 138 -25.78 -3.08 14.43
N GLU A 139 -24.90 -2.88 15.42
CA GLU A 139 -24.94 -3.50 16.76
C GLU A 139 -24.83 -5.04 16.76
N LEU A 140 -24.43 -5.63 15.64
CA LEU A 140 -24.22 -7.07 15.46
C LEU A 140 -22.80 -7.48 15.88
N ILE A 141 -22.48 -7.30 17.16
CA ILE A 141 -21.11 -7.47 17.71
C ILE A 141 -20.57 -8.89 17.50
N GLU A 142 -21.42 -9.91 17.63
CA GLU A 142 -21.02 -11.31 17.40
C GLU A 142 -20.52 -11.52 15.96
N GLN A 143 -21.22 -10.95 14.98
CA GLN A 143 -20.86 -11.06 13.57
C GLN A 143 -19.63 -10.20 13.21
N ALA A 144 -19.47 -9.03 13.87
CA ALA A 144 -18.30 -8.18 13.72
C ALA A 144 -17.01 -8.82 14.25
N SER A 145 -17.13 -9.72 15.23
CA SER A 145 -15.98 -10.33 15.92
C SER A 145 -15.13 -11.21 14.99
N LEU A 146 -15.75 -11.96 14.08
CA LEU A 146 -15.02 -12.84 13.16
C LEU A 146 -14.10 -12.10 12.19
N PRO A 147 -14.56 -11.10 11.41
CA PRO A 147 -13.68 -10.33 10.55
C PRO A 147 -12.62 -9.54 11.34
N ALA A 148 -12.96 -9.02 12.52
CA ALA A 148 -11.98 -8.36 13.39
C ALA A 148 -10.86 -9.32 13.83
N LEU A 149 -11.20 -10.53 14.21
CA LEU A 149 -10.25 -11.57 14.61
C LEU A 149 -9.36 -11.98 13.42
N LEU A 150 -9.92 -12.07 12.21
CA LEU A 150 -9.14 -12.34 11.00
C LEU A 150 -8.12 -11.22 10.71
N ILE A 151 -8.48 -9.96 10.91
CA ILE A 151 -7.55 -8.83 10.76
C ILE A 151 -6.39 -8.97 11.77
N ILE A 152 -6.69 -9.29 13.02
CA ILE A 152 -5.68 -9.47 14.07
C ILE A 152 -4.75 -10.63 13.71
N LEU A 153 -5.28 -11.78 13.34
CA LEU A 153 -4.49 -12.95 12.96
C LEU A 153 -3.62 -12.67 11.72
N ALA A 154 -4.20 -12.07 10.69
CA ALA A 154 -3.46 -11.69 9.48
C ALA A 154 -2.36 -10.66 9.77
N GLY A 155 -2.55 -9.78 10.75
CA GLY A 155 -1.54 -8.83 11.19
C GLY A 155 -0.44 -9.44 12.07
N LEU A 156 -0.79 -10.43 12.91
CA LEU A 156 0.17 -11.12 13.79
C LEU A 156 1.16 -11.97 13.02
N VAL A 157 0.71 -12.69 12.00
CA VAL A 157 1.57 -13.59 11.21
C VAL A 157 2.80 -12.87 10.64
N PRO A 158 2.68 -11.74 9.91
CA PRO A 158 3.83 -10.98 9.44
C PRO A 158 4.76 -10.51 10.56
N VAL A 159 4.21 -10.05 11.68
CA VAL A 159 4.99 -9.55 12.82
C VAL A 159 5.83 -10.67 13.46
N ILE A 160 5.24 -11.86 13.63
CA ILE A 160 5.96 -13.03 14.17
C ILE A 160 7.08 -13.45 13.21
N PHE A 161 6.79 -13.51 11.90
CA PHE A 161 7.80 -13.84 10.89
C PHE A 161 8.94 -12.82 10.88
N MET A 162 8.64 -11.54 10.95
CA MET A 162 9.64 -10.48 10.99
C MET A 162 10.54 -10.61 12.24
N ASN A 163 9.93 -10.85 13.41
CA ASN A 163 10.68 -11.00 14.66
C ASN A 163 11.60 -12.24 14.65
N LYS A 164 11.14 -13.36 14.07
CA LYS A 164 11.95 -14.56 13.91
C LYS A 164 13.13 -14.31 12.96
N PHE A 165 12.87 -13.68 11.82
CA PHE A 165 13.88 -13.38 10.79
C PHE A 165 14.95 -12.39 11.27
N LEU A 166 14.58 -11.41 12.11
CA LEU A 166 15.52 -10.46 12.71
C LEU A 166 16.38 -11.07 13.83
N ARG A 167 15.97 -12.19 14.42
CA ARG A 167 16.75 -12.89 15.45
C ARG A 167 17.79 -13.83 14.87
N GLU A 168 17.66 -14.21 13.60
CA GLU A 168 18.59 -15.15 12.93
C GLU A 168 19.70 -14.42 12.14
N ILE A 169 19.73 -13.07 12.18
CA ILE A 169 20.78 -12.21 11.62
C ILE A 169 21.61 -11.61 12.75
#